data_2dff29874bcac6adffb69a582e179c83
#
_entry.id   2dff29874bcac6adffb69a582e179c83
#
_cell.length_a   1.000
_cell.length_b   1.000
_cell.length_c   1.000
_cell.angle_alpha   90.00
_cell.angle_beta   90.00
_cell.angle_gamma   90.00
#
_symmetry.space_group_name_H-M   'P 1'
#
loop_
_entity.id
_entity.type
_entity.pdbx_description
1 polymer ?
#
loop_
_entity_poly.entity_id
_entity_poly.type
_entity_poly.pdbx_seq_one_letter_code
_entity_poly.pdbx_strand_id
1 'polypeptide(L)'
;MLILGAVLALAQTATTAGSGRPPAKPPQESFAGQCLAVAVSSRETPRSRVSFSAKRILDLQLGALLGSRIRGEHVLNLKLYTPKGHLYQQLDVPFRGGSASATAETAAASTVSETGQRTRRVEGYPQPMAEQELVAARTATGQRAYRVAAHLPVAGTSITTSSLYGKWKVVPFIDESPKPCGAATAFSITQ
;
A
#
# COMPACT_ATOMS: atom_id res chain seq x y z
N MET A 1 -30.24 -45.52 -66.70
CA MET A 1 -30.53 -44.59 -65.62
C MET A 1 -29.38 -44.67 -64.66
N LEU A 2 -28.34 -43.84 -64.84
CA LEU A 2 -27.07 -43.80 -64.03
C LEU A 2 -27.21 -42.72 -62.97
N ILE A 3 -27.03 -43.14 -61.69
CA ILE A 3 -26.99 -42.21 -60.56
C ILE A 3 -25.52 -42.09 -60.16
N LEU A 4 -24.95 -40.91 -60.40
CA LEU A 4 -23.62 -40.53 -59.92
C LEU A 4 -23.74 -40.11 -58.43
N GLY A 5 -23.07 -40.83 -57.58
CA GLY A 5 -22.91 -40.45 -56.19
C GLY A 5 -21.68 -39.54 -56.02
N ALA A 6 -21.85 -38.34 -55.54
CA ALA A 6 -20.78 -37.42 -55.17
C ALA A 6 -20.33 -37.69 -53.73
N VAL A 7 -19.06 -38.05 -53.55
CA VAL A 7 -18.44 -38.22 -52.24
C VAL A 7 -17.91 -36.84 -51.80
N LEU A 8 -18.48 -36.29 -50.72
CA LEU A 8 -18.03 -35.07 -50.09
C LEU A 8 -16.93 -35.39 -49.08
N ALA A 9 -15.71 -34.99 -49.37
CA ALA A 9 -14.58 -35.13 -48.44
C ALA A 9 -14.60 -33.93 -47.44
N LEU A 10 -14.87 -34.20 -46.16
CA LEU A 10 -14.74 -33.27 -45.08
C LEU A 10 -13.27 -33.15 -44.66
N ALA A 11 -12.65 -32.01 -44.98
CA ALA A 11 -11.34 -31.66 -44.46
C ALA A 11 -11.48 -31.23 -42.98
N GLN A 12 -10.93 -32.01 -42.07
CA GLN A 12 -10.83 -31.65 -40.65
C GLN A 12 -9.59 -30.75 -40.48
N THR A 13 -9.81 -29.47 -40.22
CA THR A 13 -8.75 -28.56 -39.81
C THR A 13 -8.43 -28.80 -38.33
N ALA A 14 -7.27 -29.38 -38.07
CA ALA A 14 -6.73 -29.56 -36.73
C ALA A 14 -6.36 -28.15 -36.15
N THR A 15 -7.17 -27.66 -35.23
CA THR A 15 -6.86 -26.47 -34.45
C THR A 15 -5.79 -26.82 -33.43
N THR A 16 -4.56 -26.40 -33.70
CA THR A 16 -3.43 -26.50 -32.76
C THR A 16 -3.72 -25.57 -31.56
N ALA A 17 -4.13 -26.17 -30.44
CA ALA A 17 -4.26 -25.45 -29.17
C ALA A 17 -2.88 -24.97 -28.74
N GLY A 18 -2.59 -23.70 -29.01
CA GLY A 18 -1.42 -23.03 -28.50
C GLY A 18 -1.44 -23.04 -26.98
N SER A 19 -0.49 -23.74 -26.38
CA SER A 19 -0.22 -23.73 -24.94
C SER A 19 0.17 -22.30 -24.52
N GLY A 20 -0.81 -21.47 -24.25
CA GLY A 20 -0.63 -20.11 -23.75
C GLY A 20 -0.09 -20.16 -22.32
N ARG A 21 1.23 -20.19 -22.19
CA ARG A 21 1.89 -19.91 -20.92
C ARG A 21 1.43 -18.51 -20.50
N PRO A 22 0.84 -18.35 -19.30
CA PRO A 22 0.42 -17.03 -18.83
C PRO A 22 1.63 -16.09 -18.88
N PRO A 23 1.45 -14.82 -19.30
CA PRO A 23 2.55 -13.87 -19.40
C PRO A 23 3.24 -13.79 -18.04
N ALA A 24 4.55 -13.93 -18.04
CA ALA A 24 5.36 -13.83 -16.84
C ALA A 24 5.10 -12.45 -16.22
N LYS A 25 4.67 -12.42 -14.95
CA LYS A 25 4.49 -11.18 -14.19
C LYS A 25 5.80 -10.39 -14.26
N PRO A 26 5.78 -9.10 -14.65
CA PRO A 26 7.01 -8.31 -14.74
C PRO A 26 7.77 -8.37 -13.41
N PRO A 27 9.10 -8.28 -13.42
CA PRO A 27 9.92 -8.31 -12.22
C PRO A 27 9.38 -7.24 -11.26
N GLN A 28 8.91 -7.65 -10.08
CA GLN A 28 8.50 -6.70 -9.04
C GLN A 28 9.75 -5.98 -8.54
N GLU A 29 9.76 -4.66 -8.63
CA GLU A 29 10.83 -3.85 -8.06
C GLU A 29 10.98 -4.17 -6.57
N SER A 30 12.21 -4.34 -6.13
CA SER A 30 12.49 -4.59 -4.72
C SER A 30 12.56 -3.27 -3.96
N PHE A 31 11.60 -3.00 -3.11
CA PHE A 31 11.57 -1.82 -2.22
C PHE A 31 12.28 -2.06 -0.88
N ALA A 32 12.99 -3.17 -0.73
CA ALA A 32 13.70 -3.48 0.51
C ALA A 32 14.66 -2.34 0.91
N GLY A 33 14.56 -1.87 2.16
CA GLY A 33 15.36 -0.76 2.68
C GLY A 33 14.91 0.64 2.24
N GLN A 34 13.83 0.78 1.46
CA GLN A 34 13.29 2.09 1.06
C GLN A 34 12.45 2.75 2.17
N CYS A 35 11.86 1.96 3.07
CA CYS A 35 11.21 2.46 4.27
C CYS A 35 12.23 2.53 5.40
N LEU A 36 12.71 3.73 5.70
CA LEU A 36 13.80 3.97 6.67
C LEU A 36 13.34 3.78 8.11
N ALA A 37 12.09 4.14 8.40
CA ALA A 37 11.46 3.97 9.71
C ALA A 37 9.94 4.14 9.61
N VAL A 38 9.22 3.62 10.61
CA VAL A 38 7.82 3.97 10.87
C VAL A 38 7.75 4.61 12.25
N ALA A 39 7.26 5.84 12.30
CA ALA A 39 7.04 6.59 13.54
C ALA A 39 5.55 6.52 13.91
N VAL A 40 5.26 6.31 15.19
CA VAL A 40 3.89 6.31 15.72
C VAL A 40 3.72 7.52 16.62
N SER A 41 2.68 8.31 16.39
CA SER A 41 2.34 9.49 17.17
C SER A 41 0.83 9.59 17.33
N SER A 42 0.35 10.48 18.18
CA SER A 42 -1.06 10.87 18.24
C SER A 42 -1.21 12.36 18.02
N ARG A 43 -2.42 12.82 17.75
CA ARG A 43 -2.72 14.26 17.62
C ARG A 43 -2.39 15.01 18.91
N GLU A 44 -2.67 14.41 20.07
CA GLU A 44 -2.40 14.95 21.41
C GLU A 44 -0.91 14.91 21.74
N THR A 45 -0.16 14.03 21.07
CA THR A 45 1.27 13.86 21.27
C THR A 45 1.95 13.71 19.92
N PRO A 46 2.33 14.82 19.25
CA PRO A 46 2.87 14.77 17.88
C PRO A 46 4.28 14.18 17.81
N ARG A 47 4.95 14.02 18.94
CA ARG A 47 6.25 13.32 19.00
C ARG A 47 6.03 11.81 18.92
N SER A 48 6.91 11.12 18.20
CA SER A 48 6.90 9.66 18.15
C SER A 48 7.04 9.08 19.56
N ARG A 49 6.17 8.14 19.91
CA ARG A 49 6.18 7.41 21.17
C ARG A 49 6.02 5.93 20.91
N VAL A 50 6.36 5.15 21.94
CA VAL A 50 6.23 3.69 21.91
C VAL A 50 5.03 3.20 22.76
N SER A 51 4.37 4.09 23.49
CA SER A 51 3.22 3.74 24.36
C SER A 51 2.17 4.85 24.36
N PHE A 52 0.91 4.45 24.26
CA PHE A 52 -0.27 5.31 24.19
C PHE A 52 -1.38 4.78 25.08
N SER A 53 -2.06 5.65 25.83
CA SER A 53 -3.26 5.27 26.60
C SER A 53 -4.50 5.46 25.72
N ALA A 54 -5.27 4.39 25.53
CA ALA A 54 -6.53 4.41 24.77
C ALA A 54 -7.56 5.39 25.30
N LYS A 55 -7.49 5.74 26.58
CA LYS A 55 -8.38 6.75 27.19
C LYS A 55 -8.05 8.19 26.77
N ARG A 56 -6.84 8.43 26.24
CA ARG A 56 -6.31 9.78 25.95
C ARG A 56 -6.11 10.05 24.47
N ILE A 57 -6.35 9.06 23.62
CA ILE A 57 -6.14 9.19 22.18
C ILE A 57 -7.43 8.86 21.41
N LEU A 58 -7.72 9.64 20.41
CA LEU A 58 -8.79 9.36 19.46
C LEU A 58 -8.26 8.50 18.31
N ASP A 59 -7.07 8.86 17.80
CA ASP A 59 -6.39 8.20 16.70
C ASP A 59 -4.89 8.14 16.93
N LEU A 60 -4.25 7.23 16.18
CA LEU A 60 -2.80 7.18 16.01
C LEU A 60 -2.44 7.55 14.58
N GLN A 61 -1.38 8.31 14.41
CA GLN A 61 -0.77 8.59 13.14
C GLN A 61 0.47 7.71 12.95
N LEU A 62 0.46 6.91 11.89
CA LEU A 62 1.54 6.02 11.49
C LEU A 62 2.29 6.67 10.33
N GLY A 63 3.42 7.30 10.60
CA GLY A 63 4.23 8.01 9.61
C GLY A 63 5.39 7.14 9.11
N ALA A 64 5.33 6.68 7.87
CA ALA A 64 6.47 6.02 7.25
C ALA A 64 7.47 7.06 6.71
N LEU A 65 8.73 6.91 7.04
CA LEU A 65 9.83 7.68 6.48
C LEU A 65 10.43 6.91 5.30
N LEU A 66 10.29 7.47 4.12
CA LEU A 66 10.70 6.88 2.86
C LEU A 66 12.02 7.47 2.38
N GLY A 67 12.85 6.64 1.76
CA GLY A 67 14.10 7.07 1.14
C GLY A 67 13.86 7.98 -0.06
N SER A 68 14.80 8.90 -0.32
CA SER A 68 14.71 9.87 -1.41
C SER A 68 14.82 9.27 -2.84
N ARG A 69 15.07 7.97 -2.94
CA ARG A 69 15.19 7.26 -4.23
C ARG A 69 13.86 6.79 -4.81
N ILE A 70 12.78 6.75 -4.02
CA ILE A 70 11.47 6.33 -4.51
C ILE A 70 10.98 7.34 -5.54
N ARG A 71 10.61 6.84 -6.72
CA ARG A 71 10.13 7.62 -7.86
C ARG A 71 8.84 7.02 -8.38
N GLY A 72 7.96 7.88 -8.92
CA GLY A 72 6.71 7.41 -9.53
C GLY A 72 5.57 7.27 -8.54
N GLU A 73 4.52 6.59 -8.97
CA GLU A 73 3.29 6.40 -8.22
C GLU A 73 3.32 5.06 -7.48
N HIS A 74 3.08 5.10 -6.18
CA HIS A 74 3.15 3.95 -5.31
C HIS A 74 1.99 3.93 -4.30
N VAL A 75 1.78 2.78 -3.67
CA VAL A 75 0.89 2.62 -2.52
C VAL A 75 1.71 2.10 -1.34
N LEU A 76 1.74 2.87 -0.24
CA LEU A 76 2.26 2.41 1.03
C LEU A 76 1.20 1.54 1.71
N ASN A 77 1.52 0.30 1.99
CA ASN A 77 0.65 -0.64 2.70
C ASN A 77 1.21 -0.85 4.11
N LEU A 78 0.52 -0.39 5.14
CA LEU A 78 0.87 -0.59 6.53
C LEU A 78 0.04 -1.73 7.12
N LYS A 79 0.64 -2.89 7.34
CA LYS A 79 -0.03 -4.04 7.96
C LYS A 79 0.11 -3.98 9.47
N LEU A 80 -1.01 -3.88 10.18
CA LEU A 80 -1.06 -3.81 11.63
C LEU A 80 -1.40 -5.17 12.21
N TYR A 81 -0.64 -5.55 13.23
CA TYR A 81 -0.84 -6.80 13.95
C TYR A 81 -1.17 -6.53 15.42
N THR A 82 -2.19 -7.22 15.90
CA THR A 82 -2.61 -7.18 17.31
C THR A 82 -1.51 -7.70 18.25
N PRO A 83 -1.65 -7.51 19.58
CA PRO A 83 -0.76 -8.10 20.57
C PRO A 83 -0.66 -9.63 20.48
N LYS A 84 -1.69 -10.31 19.96
CA LYS A 84 -1.71 -11.76 19.73
C LYS A 84 -1.09 -12.20 18.40
N GLY A 85 -0.61 -11.25 17.58
CA GLY A 85 0.03 -11.52 16.28
C GLY A 85 -0.92 -11.68 15.10
N HIS A 86 -2.23 -11.51 15.27
CA HIS A 86 -3.20 -11.56 14.17
C HIS A 86 -3.17 -10.25 13.37
N LEU A 87 -3.32 -10.33 12.06
CA LEU A 87 -3.52 -9.16 11.23
C LEU A 87 -4.84 -8.49 11.65
N TYR A 88 -4.74 -7.24 12.07
CA TYR A 88 -5.88 -6.42 12.46
C TYR A 88 -6.46 -5.66 11.27
N GLN A 89 -5.59 -4.94 10.58
CA GLN A 89 -5.96 -4.08 9.45
C GLN A 89 -4.75 -3.81 8.56
N GLN A 90 -5.00 -3.58 7.28
CA GLN A 90 -4.06 -2.97 6.35
C GLN A 90 -4.55 -1.54 6.08
N LEU A 91 -3.63 -0.58 6.14
CA LEU A 91 -3.88 0.82 5.79
C LEU A 91 -3.10 1.11 4.52
N ASP A 92 -3.81 1.48 3.46
CA ASP A 92 -3.23 1.77 2.16
C ASP A 92 -3.23 3.28 1.91
N VAL A 93 -2.07 3.80 1.51
CA VAL A 93 -1.89 5.23 1.28
C VAL A 93 -1.21 5.41 -0.08
N PRO A 94 -1.96 5.82 -1.10
CA PRO A 94 -1.37 6.16 -2.38
C PRO A 94 -0.52 7.43 -2.24
N PHE A 95 0.68 7.42 -2.83
CA PHE A 95 1.60 8.55 -2.84
C PHE A 95 2.42 8.59 -4.12
N ARG A 96 3.01 9.75 -4.40
CA ARG A 96 3.93 9.93 -5.53
C ARG A 96 5.33 10.24 -5.02
N GLY A 97 6.30 9.37 -5.37
CA GLY A 97 7.71 9.53 -5.04
C GLY A 97 8.45 10.42 -6.02
N GLY A 98 9.45 11.14 -5.50
CA GLY A 98 10.33 12.01 -6.27
C GLY A 98 9.73 13.36 -6.63
N SER A 99 10.60 14.38 -6.80
CA SER A 99 10.19 15.60 -7.51
C SER A 99 10.03 15.22 -8.98
N ALA A 100 8.81 15.08 -9.45
CA ALA A 100 8.55 14.91 -10.86
C ALA A 100 8.88 16.21 -11.58
N SER A 101 10.06 16.29 -12.16
CA SER A 101 10.17 16.99 -13.43
C SER A 101 9.27 16.21 -14.38
N ALA A 102 8.12 16.80 -14.72
CA ALA A 102 7.09 16.17 -15.48
C ALA A 102 7.60 15.79 -16.88
N THR A 103 7.84 14.53 -17.12
CA THR A 103 7.58 13.95 -18.42
C THR A 103 6.21 13.27 -18.33
N ALA A 104 5.26 13.90 -19.02
CA ALA A 104 3.83 13.58 -19.03
C ALA A 104 3.54 12.32 -19.85
N GLU A 105 4.04 11.18 -19.46
CA GLU A 105 3.88 9.99 -20.31
C GLU A 105 3.59 8.68 -19.59
N THR A 106 2.88 8.71 -18.50
CA THR A 106 2.13 7.49 -18.06
C THR A 106 1.08 7.87 -17.00
N ALA A 107 0.13 8.72 -17.36
CA ALA A 107 -0.96 9.12 -16.46
C ALA A 107 -2.20 8.22 -16.62
N ALA A 108 -2.06 6.90 -16.62
CA ALA A 108 -3.17 6.02 -16.95
C ALA A 108 -4.18 5.76 -15.81
N ALA A 109 -3.97 6.25 -14.60
CA ALA A 109 -4.88 5.93 -13.48
C ALA A 109 -5.10 7.05 -12.44
N SER A 110 -4.50 8.23 -12.61
CA SER A 110 -4.70 9.35 -11.67
C SER A 110 -5.66 10.39 -12.27
N THR A 111 -6.78 10.63 -11.61
CA THR A 111 -7.69 11.74 -11.93
C THR A 111 -7.42 12.91 -11.00
N VAL A 112 -7.42 14.13 -11.54
CA VAL A 112 -7.35 15.36 -10.75
C VAL A 112 -8.79 15.78 -10.43
N SER A 113 -9.13 15.89 -9.15
CA SER A 113 -10.41 16.41 -8.69
C SER A 113 -10.51 17.91 -8.96
N GLU A 114 -11.74 18.47 -9.02
CA GLU A 114 -11.99 19.91 -9.13
C GLU A 114 -11.29 20.75 -8.05
N THR A 115 -10.95 20.14 -6.92
CA THR A 115 -10.17 20.77 -5.83
C THR A 115 -8.65 20.73 -6.06
N GLY A 116 -8.19 20.26 -7.22
CA GLY A 116 -6.75 20.10 -7.50
C GLY A 116 -6.09 18.91 -6.80
N GLN A 117 -6.82 18.15 -5.98
CA GLN A 117 -6.32 16.96 -5.30
C GLN A 117 -6.32 15.77 -6.27
N ARG A 118 -5.16 15.13 -6.41
CA ARG A 118 -5.05 13.91 -7.21
C ARG A 118 -5.66 12.74 -6.46
N THR A 119 -6.40 11.90 -7.18
CA THR A 119 -6.94 10.65 -6.64
C THR A 119 -6.46 9.47 -7.47
N ARG A 120 -6.30 8.32 -6.82
CA ARG A 120 -5.87 7.08 -7.45
C ARG A 120 -6.81 5.94 -7.07
N ARG A 121 -7.11 5.08 -8.03
CA ARG A 121 -7.81 3.82 -7.74
C ARG A 121 -6.82 2.83 -7.15
N VAL A 122 -7.13 2.35 -5.96
CA VAL A 122 -6.38 1.30 -5.25
C VAL A 122 -7.23 0.03 -5.26
N GLU A 123 -6.61 -1.12 -5.54
CA GLU A 123 -7.30 -2.40 -5.55
C GLU A 123 -7.91 -2.69 -4.18
N GLY A 124 -9.14 -3.24 -4.17
CA GLY A 124 -9.88 -3.49 -2.92
C GLY A 124 -10.67 -2.30 -2.37
N TYR A 125 -10.54 -1.09 -2.94
CA TYR A 125 -11.30 0.08 -2.52
C TYR A 125 -12.36 0.44 -3.56
N PRO A 126 -13.63 0.63 -3.14
CA PRO A 126 -14.74 0.94 -4.07
C PRO A 126 -14.61 2.32 -4.72
N GLN A 127 -13.92 3.26 -4.06
CA GLN A 127 -13.73 4.63 -4.54
C GLN A 127 -12.24 4.97 -4.67
N PRO A 128 -11.89 5.90 -5.58
CA PRO A 128 -10.53 6.40 -5.67
C PRO A 128 -10.09 7.06 -4.35
N MET A 129 -8.87 6.79 -3.93
CA MET A 129 -8.26 7.37 -2.72
C MET A 129 -7.48 8.63 -3.07
N ALA A 130 -7.49 9.62 -2.18
CA ALA A 130 -6.66 10.80 -2.31
C ALA A 130 -5.18 10.44 -2.25
N GLU A 131 -4.40 10.90 -3.23
CA GLU A 131 -2.96 10.73 -3.27
C GLU A 131 -2.30 11.71 -2.28
N GLN A 132 -1.44 11.20 -1.41
CA GLN A 132 -0.71 12.06 -0.47
C GLN A 132 0.51 12.68 -1.13
N GLU A 133 0.72 13.96 -0.86
CA GLU A 133 1.98 14.62 -1.15
C GLU A 133 3.06 14.20 -0.16
N LEU A 134 4.27 14.00 -0.66
CA LEU A 134 5.41 13.70 0.17
C LEU A 134 5.86 14.93 0.94
N VAL A 135 5.82 14.85 2.25
CA VAL A 135 6.33 15.89 3.14
C VAL A 135 7.81 15.63 3.42
N ALA A 136 8.66 16.63 3.16
CA ALA A 136 10.09 16.53 3.47
C ALA A 136 10.29 16.30 4.97
N ALA A 137 11.12 15.33 5.30
CA ALA A 137 11.39 14.90 6.67
C ALA A 137 12.87 14.54 6.85
N ARG A 138 13.26 14.24 8.09
CA ARG A 138 14.57 13.67 8.42
C ARG A 138 14.38 12.48 9.36
N THR A 139 15.25 11.50 9.22
CA THR A 139 15.37 10.41 10.20
C THR A 139 15.98 10.95 11.51
N ALA A 140 15.96 10.14 12.57
CA ALA A 140 16.63 10.47 13.82
C ALA A 140 18.15 10.70 13.66
N THR A 141 18.75 10.08 12.63
CA THR A 141 20.17 10.26 12.27
C THR A 141 20.44 11.46 11.33
N GLY A 142 19.41 12.29 11.04
CA GLY A 142 19.52 13.45 10.17
C GLY A 142 19.45 13.17 8.66
N GLN A 143 19.33 11.92 8.24
CA GLN A 143 19.20 11.54 6.83
C GLN A 143 17.94 12.15 6.21
N ARG A 144 18.04 12.67 4.99
CA ARG A 144 16.88 13.17 4.23
C ARG A 144 15.91 12.04 3.92
N ALA A 145 14.65 12.28 4.17
CA ALA A 145 13.55 11.35 3.95
C ALA A 145 12.30 12.10 3.49
N TYR A 146 11.30 11.34 3.08
CA TYR A 146 9.95 11.83 2.86
C TYR A 146 9.00 11.11 3.81
N ARG A 147 7.99 11.81 4.30
CA ARG A 147 6.98 11.24 5.18
C ARG A 147 5.67 11.04 4.43
N VAL A 148 5.12 9.83 4.57
CA VAL A 148 3.76 9.46 4.20
C VAL A 148 3.07 8.97 5.48
N ALA A 149 1.81 9.34 5.72
CA ALA A 149 1.15 9.03 6.97
C ALA A 149 -0.24 8.40 6.75
N ALA A 150 -0.54 7.39 7.55
CA ALA A 150 -1.86 6.81 7.69
C ALA A 150 -2.43 7.10 9.08
N HIS A 151 -3.76 7.05 9.22
CA HIS A 151 -4.46 7.21 10.47
C HIS A 151 -5.09 5.88 10.91
N LEU A 152 -4.87 5.52 12.17
CA LEU A 152 -5.51 4.38 12.82
C LEU A 152 -6.47 4.91 13.88
N PRO A 153 -7.79 4.85 13.64
CA PRO A 153 -8.77 5.17 14.68
C PRO A 153 -8.64 4.21 15.86
N VAL A 154 -8.69 4.73 17.09
CA VAL A 154 -8.59 3.95 18.34
C VAL A 154 -9.87 4.04 19.13
N ALA A 155 -10.34 5.26 19.44
CA ALA A 155 -11.55 5.47 20.21
C ALA A 155 -12.79 4.94 19.46
N GLY A 156 -13.63 4.19 20.17
CA GLY A 156 -14.87 3.64 19.61
C GLY A 156 -14.68 2.46 18.64
N THR A 157 -13.46 2.00 18.43
CA THR A 157 -13.16 0.84 17.57
C THR A 157 -13.04 -0.45 18.37
N SER A 158 -12.85 -1.58 17.68
CA SER A 158 -12.58 -2.88 18.32
C SER A 158 -11.31 -2.87 19.19
N ILE A 159 -10.38 -1.93 19.00
CA ILE A 159 -9.23 -1.76 19.89
C ILE A 159 -9.70 -1.50 21.32
N THR A 160 -10.67 -0.64 21.50
CA THR A 160 -11.22 -0.30 22.83
C THR A 160 -12.35 -1.24 23.24
N THR A 161 -13.30 -1.57 22.34
CA THR A 161 -14.47 -2.39 22.66
C THR A 161 -14.14 -3.86 22.92
N SER A 162 -13.10 -4.38 22.28
CA SER A 162 -12.61 -5.76 22.48
C SER A 162 -11.33 -5.82 23.32
N SER A 163 -10.95 -4.70 23.97
CA SER A 163 -9.78 -4.62 24.86
C SER A 163 -8.50 -5.14 24.24
N LEU A 164 -8.23 -4.78 22.98
CA LEU A 164 -7.04 -5.21 22.25
C LEU A 164 -5.80 -4.43 22.72
N TYR A 165 -5.61 -4.33 24.04
CA TYR A 165 -4.47 -3.65 24.64
C TYR A 165 -3.21 -4.51 24.64
N GLY A 166 -2.06 -3.87 24.60
CA GLY A 166 -0.76 -4.55 24.62
C GLY A 166 0.18 -4.06 23.51
N LYS A 167 1.14 -4.91 23.16
CA LYS A 167 2.20 -4.59 22.18
C LYS A 167 1.74 -4.90 20.75
N TRP A 168 1.54 -3.86 19.98
CA TRP A 168 1.20 -3.89 18.56
C TRP A 168 2.45 -3.88 17.69
N LYS A 169 2.29 -4.33 16.46
CA LYS A 169 3.34 -4.29 15.44
C LYS A 169 2.78 -3.73 14.13
N VAL A 170 3.51 -2.81 13.51
CA VAL A 170 3.23 -2.33 12.16
C VAL A 170 4.39 -2.71 11.24
N VAL A 171 4.06 -3.22 10.05
CA VAL A 171 5.02 -3.66 9.03
C VAL A 171 4.74 -2.90 7.75
N PRO A 172 5.70 -2.12 7.21
CA PRO A 172 5.51 -1.35 5.99
C PRO A 172 5.84 -2.18 4.74
N PHE A 173 5.02 -2.01 3.70
CA PHE A 173 5.23 -2.55 2.36
C PHE A 173 4.99 -1.44 1.33
N ILE A 174 5.47 -1.61 0.10
CA ILE A 174 5.17 -0.75 -1.04
C ILE A 174 4.67 -1.64 -2.17
N ASP A 175 3.55 -1.23 -2.80
CA ASP A 175 2.91 -1.89 -3.95
C ASP A 175 2.67 -3.39 -3.73
N GLU A 176 2.23 -3.76 -2.52
CA GLU A 176 1.98 -5.16 -2.13
C GLU A 176 3.19 -6.09 -2.35
N SER A 177 4.38 -5.53 -2.37
CA SER A 177 5.62 -6.31 -2.48
C SER A 177 5.58 -7.50 -1.50
N PRO A 178 6.09 -8.69 -1.89
CA PRO A 178 6.13 -9.85 -1.00
C PRO A 178 7.08 -9.66 0.19
N LYS A 179 7.98 -8.67 0.11
CA LYS A 179 8.93 -8.34 1.18
C LYS A 179 8.65 -6.95 1.75
N PRO A 180 8.76 -6.78 3.07
CA PRO A 180 8.66 -5.46 3.70
C PRO A 180 9.69 -4.49 3.12
N CYS A 181 9.29 -3.21 2.98
CA CYS A 181 10.21 -2.16 2.53
C CYS A 181 11.13 -1.65 3.63
N GLY A 182 10.88 -2.00 4.89
CA GLY A 182 11.67 -1.61 6.06
C GLY A 182 11.38 -2.46 7.27
N ALA A 183 12.03 -2.11 8.39
CA ALA A 183 11.84 -2.83 9.65
C ALA A 183 10.43 -2.63 10.22
N ALA A 184 9.91 -3.67 10.86
CA ALA A 184 8.69 -3.58 11.63
C ALA A 184 8.91 -2.68 12.87
N THR A 185 7.89 -1.85 13.17
CA THR A 185 7.89 -1.00 14.37
C THR A 185 6.88 -1.54 15.37
N ALA A 186 7.29 -1.60 16.65
CA ALA A 186 6.42 -1.98 17.74
C ALA A 186 6.01 -0.76 18.56
N PHE A 187 4.75 -0.74 19.00
CA PHE A 187 4.20 0.25 19.93
C PHE A 187 3.18 -0.43 20.85
N SER A 188 2.82 0.23 21.94
CA SER A 188 1.87 -0.32 22.89
C SER A 188 0.64 0.58 23.01
N ILE A 189 -0.54 -0.03 23.05
CA ILE A 189 -1.78 0.63 23.46
C ILE A 189 -2.13 0.08 24.84
N THR A 190 -2.22 0.96 25.83
CA THR A 190 -2.63 0.63 27.21
C THR A 190 -4.04 1.11 27.46
N GLN A 191 -4.67 0.59 28.49
CA GLN A 191 -6.01 0.99 28.92
C GLN A 191 -6.05 2.46 29.40
#